data_079e76fdbfde794b15fcf51e9bd9e8d7
#
_entry.id   079e76fdbfde794b15fcf51e9bd9e8d7
#
_cell.length_a   1.000
_cell.length_b   1.000
_cell.length_c   1.000
_cell.angle_alpha   90.00
_cell.angle_beta   90.00
_cell.angle_gamma   90.00
#
_symmetry.space_group_name_H-M   'P 1'
#
loop_
_entity.id
_entity.type
_entity.pdbx_description
1 polymer ?
#
loop_
_entity_poly.entity_id
_entity_poly.type
_entity_poly.pdbx_seq_one_letter_code
_entity_poly.pdbx_strand_id
1 'polypeptide(L)'
;MQQWNLLKENVIISVYRKTHEDLVQIFKMERGLVTCTDIDGLMRTLNINHNPLDWRLFIESPKLSLKAVLFHNGNTLPSIPVGHSVHNKESYEIMKIRMEAINYDKFKWKICGDLEVIALLLGLQQRFTKYCCLVFEMDSRALYLHYSRKDWPARKSLEPGIMNVENQPQVELSKILLPSIPLNLGLTKIL
;
A
#
# COMPACT_ATOMS: atom_id res chain seq x y z
N MET A 1 -23.79 26.91 2.94
CA MET A 1 -22.88 26.56 4.06
C MET A 1 -22.69 27.72 5.04
N GLN A 2 -22.61 28.97 4.61
CA GLN A 2 -22.56 30.13 5.53
C GLN A 2 -23.79 30.28 6.45
N GLN A 3 -24.98 29.89 5.99
CA GLN A 3 -26.22 29.96 6.80
C GLN A 3 -26.25 29.02 8.02
N TRP A 4 -25.34 28.03 8.10
CA TRP A 4 -25.33 27.03 9.17
C TRP A 4 -24.11 27.18 10.11
N ASN A 5 -23.36 28.25 9.99
CA ASN A 5 -22.16 28.53 10.82
C ASN A 5 -21.16 27.33 10.87
N LEU A 6 -21.08 26.55 9.79
CA LEU A 6 -20.24 25.37 9.69
C LEU A 6 -18.76 25.68 9.38
N LEU A 7 -18.48 26.93 9.07
CA LEU A 7 -17.11 27.40 8.80
C LEU A 7 -16.65 28.31 9.93
N LYS A 8 -15.48 28.02 10.49
CA LYS A 8 -14.82 28.96 11.42
C LYS A 8 -14.54 30.28 10.71
N GLU A 9 -14.59 31.39 11.45
CA GLU A 9 -14.15 32.71 10.97
C GLU A 9 -12.72 32.56 10.39
N ASN A 10 -12.49 33.15 9.22
CA ASN A 10 -11.23 33.10 8.46
C ASN A 10 -10.90 31.81 7.69
N VAL A 11 -11.83 30.92 7.46
CA VAL A 11 -11.62 29.81 6.52
C VAL A 11 -11.68 30.32 5.08
N ILE A 12 -10.55 30.36 4.41
CA ILE A 12 -10.42 30.71 2.99
C ILE A 12 -10.57 29.42 2.15
N ILE A 13 -11.71 29.28 1.46
CA ILE A 13 -12.06 28.10 0.65
C ILE A 13 -11.42 28.27 -0.73
N SER A 14 -10.29 28.57 -1.03
CA SER A 14 -9.87 28.57 -2.45
C SER A 14 -8.41 28.84 -2.78
N VAL A 15 -7.52 28.82 -1.83
CA VAL A 15 -6.10 29.09 -2.13
C VAL A 15 -5.39 27.90 -2.79
N TYR A 16 -6.00 26.71 -2.79
CA TYR A 16 -5.35 25.48 -3.31
C TYR A 16 -5.18 25.42 -4.84
N ARG A 17 -5.83 26.26 -5.63
CA ARG A 17 -5.73 26.19 -7.08
C ARG A 17 -4.43 26.72 -7.68
N LYS A 18 -3.73 27.63 -7.00
CA LYS A 18 -2.47 28.20 -7.51
C LYS A 18 -1.23 27.38 -7.15
N THR A 19 -1.28 26.57 -6.09
CA THR A 19 -0.16 25.70 -5.68
C THR A 19 0.00 24.48 -6.61
N HIS A 20 -0.93 24.27 -7.55
CA HIS A 20 -0.91 23.10 -8.41
C HIS A 20 0.03 23.22 -9.62
N GLU A 21 0.36 24.42 -10.06
CA GLU A 21 1.20 24.59 -11.27
C GLU A 21 2.62 24.03 -11.07
N ASP A 22 3.19 24.21 -9.89
CA ASP A 22 4.52 23.69 -9.54
C ASP A 22 4.52 22.14 -9.38
N LEU A 23 3.38 21.57 -8.98
CA LEU A 23 3.24 20.12 -8.77
C LEU A 23 2.96 19.37 -10.07
N VAL A 24 2.39 19.99 -11.10
CA VAL A 24 2.06 19.34 -12.38
C VAL A 24 3.31 18.72 -13.04
N GLN A 25 4.46 19.35 -12.90
CA GLN A 25 5.71 18.83 -13.47
C GLN A 25 6.25 17.60 -12.74
N ILE A 26 5.86 17.41 -11.48
CA ILE A 26 6.30 16.30 -10.62
C ILE A 26 5.44 15.05 -10.83
N PHE A 27 4.21 15.24 -11.32
CA PHE A 27 3.28 14.15 -11.57
C PHE A 27 3.15 13.86 -13.06
N LYS A 28 3.17 12.58 -13.41
CA LYS A 28 2.92 12.08 -14.76
C LYS A 28 1.58 11.36 -14.80
N MET A 29 0.80 11.63 -15.82
CA MET A 29 -0.42 10.87 -16.11
C MET A 29 -0.20 9.95 -17.29
N GLU A 30 -0.33 8.65 -17.07
CA GLU A 30 -0.21 7.64 -18.12
C GLU A 30 -1.27 6.56 -17.94
N ARG A 31 -2.06 6.31 -18.99
CA ARG A 31 -3.12 5.28 -19.02
C ARG A 31 -4.09 5.34 -17.83
N GLY A 32 -4.46 6.54 -17.39
CA GLY A 32 -5.36 6.73 -16.23
C GLY A 32 -4.69 6.56 -14.88
N LEU A 33 -3.37 6.41 -14.86
CA LEU A 33 -2.55 6.40 -13.65
C LEU A 33 -1.85 7.76 -13.51
N VAL A 34 -2.12 8.45 -12.43
CA VAL A 34 -1.37 9.65 -12.01
C VAL A 34 -0.34 9.20 -10.99
N THR A 35 0.94 9.44 -11.27
CA THR A 35 2.04 9.02 -10.40
C THR A 35 3.06 10.13 -10.23
N CYS A 36 3.54 10.30 -9.01
CA CYS A 36 4.67 11.16 -8.70
C CYS A 36 5.96 10.49 -9.20
N THR A 37 6.64 11.12 -10.15
CA THR A 37 7.90 10.62 -10.73
C THR A 37 9.14 11.15 -10.02
N ASP A 38 9.02 12.28 -9.31
CA ASP A 38 10.09 12.87 -8.50
C ASP A 38 9.64 13.07 -7.04
N ILE A 39 9.77 12.00 -6.25
CA ILE A 39 9.42 12.01 -4.83
C ILE A 39 10.28 13.02 -4.04
N ASP A 40 11.58 13.09 -4.33
CA ASP A 40 12.49 14.01 -3.63
C ASP A 40 12.16 15.47 -3.96
N GLY A 41 11.79 15.74 -5.21
CA GLY A 41 11.29 17.04 -5.66
C GLY A 41 9.98 17.43 -4.95
N LEU A 42 9.03 16.49 -4.87
CA LEU A 42 7.78 16.68 -4.16
C LEU A 42 8.03 17.02 -2.67
N MET A 43 8.88 16.26 -2.00
CA MET A 43 9.21 16.50 -0.60
C MET A 43 9.87 17.87 -0.38
N ARG A 44 10.78 18.27 -1.28
CA ARG A 44 11.40 19.60 -1.23
C ARG A 44 10.38 20.74 -1.42
N THR A 45 9.46 20.59 -2.37
CA THR A 45 8.37 21.56 -2.59
C THR A 45 7.48 21.70 -1.37
N LEU A 46 7.30 20.64 -0.61
CA LEU A 46 6.54 20.64 0.64
C LEU A 46 7.37 21.08 1.87
N ASN A 47 8.64 21.46 1.68
CA ASN A 47 9.60 21.78 2.76
C ASN A 47 9.81 20.62 3.76
N ILE A 48 9.77 19.38 3.27
CA ILE A 48 9.95 18.18 4.08
C ILE A 48 11.32 17.57 3.75
N ASN A 49 12.12 17.30 4.79
CA ASN A 49 13.35 16.55 4.63
C ASN A 49 12.99 15.05 4.43
N HIS A 50 13.32 14.53 3.25
CA HIS A 50 12.98 13.15 2.89
C HIS A 50 14.07 12.18 3.36
N ASN A 51 13.79 11.47 4.46
CA ASN A 51 14.53 10.26 4.85
C ASN A 51 13.61 9.06 4.64
N PRO A 52 13.90 8.12 3.71
CA PRO A 52 13.02 6.98 3.42
C PRO A 52 12.68 6.11 4.63
N LEU A 53 13.53 6.07 5.66
CA LEU A 53 13.29 5.27 6.88
C LEU A 53 12.16 5.85 7.75
N ASP A 54 11.87 7.14 7.60
CA ASP A 54 10.83 7.82 8.39
C ASP A 54 9.45 7.69 7.75
N TRP A 55 9.36 7.04 6.59
CA TRP A 55 8.13 6.91 5.82
C TRP A 55 7.79 5.45 5.55
N ARG A 56 6.48 5.21 5.38
CA ARG A 56 5.93 3.95 4.89
C ARG A 56 4.98 4.21 3.74
N LEU A 57 5.02 3.34 2.76
CA LEU A 57 4.11 3.38 1.61
C LEU A 57 2.83 2.61 1.96
N PHE A 58 1.71 3.29 1.92
CA PHE A 58 0.40 2.68 2.05
C PHE A 58 -0.25 2.56 0.68
N ILE A 59 -0.70 1.36 0.36
CA ILE A 59 -1.39 1.07 -0.90
C ILE A 59 -2.76 0.53 -0.58
N GLU A 60 -3.79 1.22 -1.06
CA GLU A 60 -5.19 0.84 -0.95
C GLU A 60 -5.79 0.68 -2.33
N SER A 61 -6.54 -0.37 -2.53
CA SER A 61 -7.18 -0.66 -3.80
C SER A 61 -8.64 -1.04 -3.62
N PRO A 62 -9.51 -0.06 -3.35
CA PRO A 62 -10.95 -0.29 -3.43
C PRO A 62 -11.35 -0.56 -4.88
N LYS A 63 -12.24 -1.51 -5.10
CA LYS A 63 -12.72 -2.14 -6.36
C LYS A 63 -12.47 -1.44 -7.71
N LEU A 64 -12.39 -0.11 -7.76
CA LEU A 64 -12.29 0.68 -9.01
C LEU A 64 -11.17 1.74 -8.98
N SER A 65 -10.44 1.85 -7.91
CA SER A 65 -9.37 2.83 -7.81
C SER A 65 -8.19 2.26 -7.03
N LEU A 66 -7.00 2.78 -7.25
CA LEU A 66 -5.85 2.48 -6.41
C LEU A 66 -5.22 3.78 -5.97
N LYS A 67 -4.86 3.83 -4.70
CA LYS A 67 -4.19 4.96 -4.08
C LYS A 67 -2.87 4.50 -3.47
N ALA A 68 -1.82 5.25 -3.72
CA ALA A 68 -0.53 5.08 -3.10
C ALA A 68 -0.19 6.37 -2.33
N VAL A 69 0.05 6.24 -1.03
CA VAL A 69 0.23 7.36 -0.12
C VAL A 69 1.43 7.10 0.79
N LEU A 70 2.28 8.08 0.96
CA LEU A 70 3.35 8.03 1.95
C LEU A 70 2.84 8.54 3.30
N PHE A 71 3.00 7.72 4.34
CA PHE A 71 2.72 8.09 5.72
C PHE A 71 4.02 8.24 6.51
N HIS A 72 4.12 9.30 7.27
CA HIS A 72 5.22 9.49 8.23
C HIS A 72 5.06 8.52 9.41
N ASN A 73 6.13 7.82 9.79
CA ASN A 73 6.07 6.78 10.84
C ASN A 73 5.67 7.32 12.21
N GLY A 74 6.05 8.56 12.52
CA GLY A 74 5.66 9.25 13.77
C GLY A 74 4.30 9.95 13.71
N ASN A 75 3.60 9.92 12.56
CA ASN A 75 2.35 10.67 12.31
C ASN A 75 2.44 12.18 12.62
N THR A 76 3.64 12.75 12.61
CA THR A 76 3.88 14.19 12.87
C THR A 76 3.76 15.04 11.61
N LEU A 77 3.88 14.41 10.45
CA LEU A 77 3.74 15.06 9.15
C LEU A 77 2.49 14.56 8.43
N PRO A 78 1.89 15.36 7.55
CA PRO A 78 0.72 14.97 6.79
C PRO A 78 1.03 13.81 5.83
N SER A 79 0.00 13.07 5.47
CA SER A 79 0.10 12.04 4.44
C SER A 79 0.29 12.66 3.05
N ILE A 80 1.14 12.06 2.23
CA ILE A 80 1.52 12.58 0.92
C ILE A 80 1.07 11.60 -0.15
N PRO A 81 0.08 11.93 -1.00
CA PRO A 81 -0.33 11.08 -2.11
C PRO A 81 0.77 11.07 -3.19
N VAL A 82 1.18 9.87 -3.60
CA VAL A 82 2.22 9.66 -4.62
C VAL A 82 1.71 8.92 -5.84
N GLY A 83 0.52 8.34 -5.76
CA GLY A 83 -0.09 7.67 -6.90
C GLY A 83 -1.60 7.53 -6.74
N HIS A 84 -2.31 7.68 -7.86
CA HIS A 84 -3.75 7.45 -7.92
C HIS A 84 -4.14 6.94 -9.30
N SER A 85 -5.02 5.95 -9.36
CA SER A 85 -5.65 5.57 -10.63
C SER A 85 -7.13 5.28 -10.45
N VAL A 86 -7.88 5.48 -11.53
CA VAL A 86 -9.31 5.22 -11.61
C VAL A 86 -9.54 4.17 -12.69
N HIS A 87 -10.51 3.27 -12.48
CA HIS A 87 -10.94 2.24 -13.43
C HIS A 87 -9.91 1.16 -13.81
N ASN A 88 -8.86 0.99 -13.04
CA ASN A 88 -7.90 -0.10 -13.25
C ASN A 88 -8.18 -1.25 -12.26
N LYS A 89 -8.44 -2.44 -12.80
CA LYS A 89 -8.52 -3.66 -12.01
C LYS A 89 -7.11 -4.02 -11.51
N GLU A 90 -7.04 -4.47 -10.28
CA GLU A 90 -5.79 -4.95 -9.70
C GLU A 90 -5.27 -6.16 -10.44
N SER A 91 -4.01 -6.09 -10.85
CA SER A 91 -3.24 -7.22 -11.33
C SER A 91 -1.77 -7.05 -10.93
N TYR A 92 -1.04 -8.15 -10.96
CA TYR A 92 0.39 -8.14 -10.68
C TYR A 92 1.15 -7.17 -11.60
N GLU A 93 0.83 -7.15 -12.91
CA GLU A 93 1.48 -6.29 -13.91
C GLU A 93 1.23 -4.81 -13.64
N ILE A 94 -0.01 -4.46 -13.27
CA ILE A 94 -0.36 -3.08 -12.94
C ILE A 94 0.39 -2.64 -11.68
N MET A 95 0.47 -3.52 -10.66
CA MET A 95 1.25 -3.21 -9.45
C MET A 95 2.73 -3.02 -9.77
N LYS A 96 3.30 -3.86 -10.65
CA LYS A 96 4.69 -3.74 -11.09
C LYS A 96 4.95 -2.38 -11.75
N ILE A 97 4.15 -2.00 -12.73
CA ILE A 97 4.25 -0.70 -13.42
C ILE A 97 4.21 0.47 -12.40
N ARG A 98 3.38 0.36 -11.38
CA ARG A 98 3.24 1.39 -10.36
C ARG A 98 4.42 1.49 -9.43
N MET A 99 4.94 0.35 -8.98
CA MET A 99 6.14 0.31 -8.13
C MET A 99 7.35 0.89 -8.87
N GLU A 100 7.46 0.59 -10.17
CA GLU A 100 8.48 1.18 -11.05
C GLU A 100 8.28 2.70 -11.21
N ALA A 101 7.03 3.15 -11.44
CA ALA A 101 6.72 4.58 -11.66
C ALA A 101 7.03 5.46 -10.44
N ILE A 102 6.85 4.96 -9.21
CA ILE A 102 7.22 5.67 -7.97
C ILE A 102 8.69 5.46 -7.56
N ASN A 103 9.48 4.80 -8.41
CA ASN A 103 10.88 4.44 -8.10
C ASN A 103 11.07 3.72 -6.75
N TYR A 104 10.19 2.75 -6.48
CA TYR A 104 10.20 2.03 -5.21
C TYR A 104 11.58 1.43 -4.87
N ASP A 105 12.28 0.88 -5.83
CA ASP A 105 13.61 0.27 -5.65
C ASP A 105 14.67 1.24 -5.12
N LYS A 106 14.53 2.53 -5.41
CA LYS A 106 15.41 3.57 -4.88
C LYS A 106 15.20 3.78 -3.38
N PHE A 107 13.95 3.76 -2.94
CA PHE A 107 13.60 4.15 -1.58
C PHE A 107 13.37 2.97 -0.64
N LYS A 108 12.83 1.86 -1.14
CA LYS A 108 12.56 0.62 -0.40
C LYS A 108 11.83 0.85 0.92
N TRP A 109 10.80 1.69 0.90
CA TRP A 109 9.94 1.93 2.06
C TRP A 109 9.35 0.64 2.60
N LYS A 110 9.00 0.62 3.88
CA LYS A 110 8.08 -0.38 4.38
C LYS A 110 6.71 -0.18 3.74
N ILE A 111 6.04 -1.26 3.39
CA ILE A 111 4.72 -1.24 2.74
C ILE A 111 3.65 -1.73 3.69
N CYS A 112 2.54 -1.04 3.73
CA CYS A 112 1.30 -1.48 4.36
C CYS A 112 0.14 -1.31 3.37
N GLY A 113 -0.88 -2.12 3.52
CA GLY A 113 -2.04 -2.11 2.65
C GLY A 113 -3.02 -3.21 3.03
N ASP A 114 -4.06 -3.42 2.22
CA ASP A 114 -4.91 -4.57 2.40
C ASP A 114 -4.17 -5.88 2.03
N LEU A 115 -4.70 -7.01 2.49
CA LEU A 115 -4.05 -8.31 2.30
C LEU A 115 -4.03 -8.74 0.82
N GLU A 116 -4.98 -8.28 0.02
CA GLU A 116 -5.07 -8.60 -1.40
C GLU A 116 -3.96 -7.90 -2.19
N VAL A 117 -3.74 -6.61 -1.93
CA VAL A 117 -2.61 -5.83 -2.48
C VAL A 117 -1.27 -6.42 -2.05
N ILE A 118 -1.11 -6.74 -0.76
CA ILE A 118 0.14 -7.32 -0.26
C ILE A 118 0.41 -8.67 -0.93
N ALA A 119 -0.61 -9.52 -1.10
CA ALA A 119 -0.44 -10.79 -1.79
C ALA A 119 0.00 -10.62 -3.25
N LEU A 120 -0.55 -9.62 -3.98
CA LEU A 120 -0.11 -9.27 -5.33
C LEU A 120 1.36 -8.83 -5.37
N LEU A 121 1.78 -7.96 -4.44
CA LEU A 121 3.16 -7.49 -4.36
C LEU A 121 4.15 -8.60 -4.04
N LEU A 122 3.72 -9.61 -3.29
CA LEU A 122 4.51 -10.80 -2.98
C LEU A 122 4.43 -11.87 -4.08
N GLY A 123 3.75 -11.61 -5.19
CA GLY A 123 3.60 -12.54 -6.30
C GLY A 123 2.73 -13.76 -6.00
N LEU A 124 1.91 -13.70 -4.95
CA LEU A 124 1.06 -14.81 -4.53
C LEU A 124 -0.20 -14.90 -5.39
N GLN A 125 -0.63 -16.12 -5.63
CA GLN A 125 -1.90 -16.42 -6.25
C GLN A 125 -3.04 -15.81 -5.44
N GLN A 126 -3.94 -15.11 -6.12
CA GLN A 126 -5.12 -14.53 -5.51
C GLN A 126 -6.21 -15.58 -5.23
N ARG A 127 -7.11 -15.25 -4.30
CA ARG A 127 -8.28 -16.05 -3.92
C ARG A 127 -7.96 -17.29 -3.06
N PHE A 128 -8.88 -18.22 -3.00
CA PHE A 128 -8.88 -19.41 -2.13
C PHE A 128 -7.79 -20.43 -2.52
N THR A 129 -6.58 -20.17 -2.12
CA THR A 129 -5.43 -21.02 -2.41
C THR A 129 -5.06 -21.90 -1.22
N LYS A 130 -4.35 -22.98 -1.48
CA LYS A 130 -3.92 -23.93 -0.45
C LYS A 130 -3.03 -23.23 0.60
N TYR A 131 -2.08 -22.42 0.15
CA TYR A 131 -1.14 -21.69 1.00
C TYR A 131 -1.42 -20.19 0.95
N CYS A 132 -2.58 -19.79 1.51
CA CYS A 132 -3.03 -18.40 1.46
C CYS A 132 -2.35 -17.47 2.48
N CYS A 133 -1.69 -18.02 3.50
CA CYS A 133 -1.03 -17.20 4.51
C CYS A 133 0.26 -16.55 3.96
N LEU A 134 0.40 -15.24 4.19
CA LEU A 134 1.56 -14.48 3.75
C LEU A 134 2.81 -14.81 4.57
N VAL A 135 2.63 -15.17 5.84
CA VAL A 135 3.70 -15.31 6.83
C VAL A 135 4.06 -16.77 7.10
N PHE A 136 3.07 -17.66 7.03
CA PHE A 136 3.24 -19.07 7.43
C PHE A 136 2.92 -20.03 6.27
N GLU A 137 3.57 -21.16 6.29
CA GLU A 137 3.31 -22.30 5.37
C GLU A 137 2.09 -23.10 5.84
N MET A 138 0.97 -22.40 6.00
CA MET A 138 -0.29 -22.98 6.49
C MET A 138 -1.12 -23.52 5.34
N ASP A 139 -1.48 -24.80 5.41
CA ASP A 139 -2.44 -25.40 4.47
C ASP A 139 -3.88 -25.04 4.87
N SER A 140 -4.49 -24.14 4.12
CA SER A 140 -5.86 -23.66 4.38
C SER A 140 -6.93 -24.76 4.22
N ARG A 141 -6.62 -25.87 3.53
CA ARG A 141 -7.54 -26.99 3.32
C ARG A 141 -7.50 -28.02 4.43
N ALA A 142 -6.44 -28.04 5.23
CA ALA A 142 -6.28 -28.94 6.36
C ALA A 142 -7.01 -28.43 7.61
N LEU A 143 -8.33 -28.25 7.50
CA LEU A 143 -9.17 -27.63 8.56
C LEU A 143 -9.01 -28.32 9.92
N TYR A 144 -8.81 -29.63 9.94
CA TYR A 144 -8.63 -30.42 11.18
C TYR A 144 -7.35 -30.03 11.94
N LEU A 145 -6.35 -29.46 11.26
CA LEU A 145 -5.11 -29.01 11.89
C LEU A 145 -5.21 -27.60 12.43
N HIS A 146 -6.15 -26.76 11.95
CA HIS A 146 -6.23 -25.34 12.32
C HIS A 146 -6.49 -25.13 13.82
N TYR A 147 -7.20 -26.07 14.46
CA TYR A 147 -7.51 -25.99 15.89
C TYR A 147 -6.50 -26.75 16.78
N SER A 148 -5.80 -27.74 16.22
CA SER A 148 -4.88 -28.60 16.96
C SER A 148 -3.42 -28.16 16.83
N ARG A 149 -3.02 -27.64 15.68
CA ARG A 149 -1.65 -27.22 15.41
C ARG A 149 -1.47 -25.75 15.74
N LYS A 150 -0.70 -25.47 16.79
CA LYS A 150 -0.41 -24.08 17.22
C LYS A 150 0.79 -23.47 16.46
N ASP A 151 1.76 -24.30 16.07
CA ASP A 151 3.00 -23.84 15.46
C ASP A 151 3.03 -24.20 13.97
N TRP A 152 2.90 -23.21 13.16
CA TRP A 152 3.06 -23.30 11.71
C TRP A 152 4.45 -22.77 11.29
N PRO A 153 5.17 -23.46 10.41
CA PRO A 153 6.47 -22.98 9.96
C PRO A 153 6.33 -21.63 9.28
N ALA A 154 7.25 -20.70 9.57
CA ALA A 154 7.32 -19.45 8.86
C ALA A 154 7.66 -19.68 7.40
N ARG A 155 7.05 -18.92 6.49
CA ARG A 155 7.36 -18.95 5.07
C ARG A 155 8.82 -18.51 4.86
N LYS A 156 9.63 -19.38 4.28
CA LYS A 156 11.07 -19.17 4.11
C LYS A 156 11.40 -18.48 2.79
N SER A 157 10.65 -18.78 1.73
CA SER A 157 10.89 -18.24 0.39
C SER A 157 9.59 -17.90 -0.33
N LEU A 158 9.72 -17.03 -1.33
CA LEU A 158 8.67 -16.65 -2.26
C LEU A 158 9.16 -16.96 -3.68
N GLU A 159 9.45 -18.23 -3.93
CA GLU A 159 9.92 -18.68 -5.25
C GLU A 159 8.73 -19.01 -6.15
N PRO A 160 8.67 -18.47 -7.38
CA PRO A 160 7.63 -18.80 -8.34
C PRO A 160 7.51 -20.32 -8.58
N GLY A 161 6.28 -20.81 -8.56
CA GLY A 161 5.96 -22.23 -8.68
C GLY A 161 5.88 -22.99 -7.36
N ILE A 162 6.26 -22.39 -6.23
CA ILE A 162 6.25 -23.02 -4.90
C ILE A 162 5.17 -22.38 -4.03
N MET A 163 4.38 -23.17 -3.29
CA MET A 163 3.41 -22.72 -2.27
C MET A 163 2.52 -21.55 -2.71
N ASN A 164 1.93 -21.65 -3.91
CA ASN A 164 1.05 -20.64 -4.50
C ASN A 164 1.72 -19.28 -4.80
N VAL A 165 3.03 -19.25 -4.98
CA VAL A 165 3.72 -18.10 -5.58
C VAL A 165 3.64 -18.25 -7.10
N GLU A 166 2.98 -17.32 -7.78
CA GLU A 166 2.84 -17.33 -9.25
C GLU A 166 3.90 -16.48 -9.94
N ASN A 167 4.25 -15.36 -9.31
CA ASN A 167 5.12 -14.35 -9.90
C ASN A 167 6.30 -14.03 -8.98
N GLN A 168 7.33 -13.42 -9.56
CA GLN A 168 8.47 -12.92 -8.80
C GLN A 168 8.01 -11.84 -7.82
N PRO A 169 8.35 -11.92 -6.52
CA PRO A 169 8.03 -10.86 -5.57
C PRO A 169 8.58 -9.51 -6.02
N GLN A 170 7.77 -8.47 -5.94
CA GLN A 170 8.17 -7.09 -6.21
C GLN A 170 8.76 -6.42 -4.97
N VAL A 171 8.49 -7.00 -3.80
CA VAL A 171 8.88 -6.47 -2.49
C VAL A 171 9.37 -7.62 -1.62
N GLU A 172 10.39 -7.38 -0.83
CA GLU A 172 10.85 -8.33 0.18
C GLU A 172 9.81 -8.48 1.31
N LEU A 173 9.61 -9.70 1.80
CA LEU A 173 8.69 -9.98 2.91
C LEU A 173 9.02 -9.14 4.16
N SER A 174 10.31 -8.88 4.41
CA SER A 174 10.82 -8.05 5.51
C SER A 174 10.33 -6.60 5.48
N LYS A 175 9.92 -6.12 4.30
CA LYS A 175 9.41 -4.76 4.10
C LYS A 175 7.90 -4.65 4.31
N ILE A 176 7.19 -5.76 4.44
CA ILE A 176 5.74 -5.76 4.61
C ILE A 176 5.36 -5.49 6.08
N LEU A 177 4.50 -4.52 6.28
CA LEU A 177 3.82 -4.25 7.55
C LEU A 177 2.40 -4.80 7.45
N LEU A 178 2.13 -5.87 8.19
CA LEU A 178 0.79 -6.43 8.23
C LEU A 178 -0.19 -5.48 8.95
N PRO A 179 -1.41 -5.34 8.45
CA PRO A 179 -2.42 -4.54 9.12
C PRO A 179 -2.80 -5.16 10.47
N SER A 180 -2.79 -4.35 11.53
CA SER A 180 -3.12 -4.81 12.89
C SER A 180 -4.62 -5.05 13.10
N ILE A 181 -5.47 -4.32 12.39
CA ILE A 181 -6.93 -4.36 12.56
C ILE A 181 -7.54 -5.74 12.27
N PRO A 182 -7.22 -6.44 11.18
CA PRO A 182 -7.75 -7.79 10.94
C PRO A 182 -7.32 -8.81 11.99
N LEU A 183 -6.13 -8.66 12.56
CA LEU A 183 -5.63 -9.53 13.62
C LEU A 183 -6.42 -9.32 14.93
N ASN A 184 -6.70 -8.07 15.28
CA ASN A 184 -7.48 -7.74 16.46
C ASN A 184 -8.95 -8.16 16.36
N LEU A 185 -9.58 -8.00 15.18
CA LEU A 185 -10.95 -8.46 14.95
C LEU A 185 -11.08 -9.99 14.98
N GLY A 186 -10.04 -10.72 14.60
CA GLY A 186 -9.99 -12.17 14.76
C GLY A 186 -9.94 -12.62 16.21
N LEU A 187 -9.19 -11.91 17.05
CA LEU A 187 -9.06 -12.21 18.49
C LEU A 187 -10.32 -11.87 19.29
N THR A 188 -11.04 -10.80 18.93
CA THR A 188 -12.28 -10.40 19.62
C THR A 188 -13.49 -11.31 19.33
N LYS A 189 -13.42 -12.17 18.31
CA LYS A 189 -14.45 -13.18 18.03
C LYS A 189 -14.23 -14.52 18.76
N ILE A 190 -13.10 -14.67 19.43
CA ILE A 190 -12.71 -15.92 20.14
C ILE A 190 -12.86 -15.76 21.66
N LEU A 191 -13.13 -14.54 22.15
CA LEU A 191 -13.50 -14.24 23.52
C LEU A 191 -15.02 -13.95 23.62
#